data_5a60a73e0ca30dc2aca2497cbc54c5b6
#
_entry.id   5a60a73e0ca30dc2aca2497cbc54c5b6
#
_cell.length_a   1.000
_cell.length_b   1.000
_cell.length_c   1.000
_cell.angle_alpha   90.00
_cell.angle_beta   90.00
_cell.angle_gamma   90.00
#
_symmetry.space_group_name_H-M   'P 1'
#
loop_
_entity.id
_entity.type
_entity.pdbx_description
1 polymer ?
#
loop_
_entity_poly.entity_id
_entity_poly.type
_entity_poly.pdbx_seq_one_letter_code
_entity_poly.pdbx_strand_id
1 'polypeptide(L)'
;MRCAVVFCFLAMGALAAEPALSKQDQDAALSAIGDYARNYVAKLPNYTATQSTRRKLKPLGLRGMATVNAGTTILEDQISYVDRREVHKTVAINGKKLAEQDQKDASFSKGEFGGLISTLFLPEARGKFEFDRIASFNGRKMYVFRFEVPQLPYGYGLLEGNHTIMVPFRGTVFADMETKTV
;
A
#
# COMPACT_ATOMS: atom_id res chain seq x y z
N MET A 1 54.52 23.29 -41.92
CA MET A 1 53.47 23.32 -40.87
C MET A 1 52.23 22.57 -41.39
N ARG A 2 51.98 21.37 -40.88
CA ARG A 2 50.77 20.57 -41.24
C ARG A 2 49.84 20.62 -40.04
N CYS A 3 48.67 21.32 -40.17
CA CYS A 3 47.59 21.28 -39.19
C CYS A 3 46.82 19.98 -39.36
N ALA A 4 46.79 19.14 -38.33
CA ALA A 4 45.90 18.00 -38.21
C ALA A 4 44.62 18.44 -37.51
N VAL A 5 43.50 18.37 -38.22
CA VAL A 5 42.16 18.60 -37.67
C VAL A 5 41.66 17.26 -37.11
N VAL A 6 41.51 17.18 -35.78
CA VAL A 6 40.95 16.04 -35.11
C VAL A 6 39.41 16.23 -35.04
N PHE A 7 38.66 15.39 -35.77
CA PHE A 7 37.22 15.32 -35.68
C PHE A 7 36.84 14.42 -34.50
N CYS A 8 36.36 15.02 -33.41
CA CYS A 8 35.69 14.27 -32.34
C CYS A 8 34.26 13.94 -32.76
N PHE A 9 34.00 12.68 -33.09
CA PHE A 9 32.62 12.15 -33.23
C PHE A 9 32.03 11.98 -31.83
N LEU A 10 31.14 12.87 -31.42
CA LEU A 10 30.25 12.68 -30.30
C LEU A 10 29.14 11.68 -30.73
N ALA A 11 29.27 10.41 -30.32
CA ALA A 11 28.21 9.43 -30.44
C ALA A 11 27.14 9.80 -29.41
N MET A 12 26.11 10.53 -29.84
CA MET A 12 24.86 10.65 -29.09
C MET A 12 24.16 9.27 -29.08
N GLY A 13 24.37 8.53 -28.00
CA GLY A 13 23.59 7.33 -27.74
C GLY A 13 22.12 7.72 -27.60
N ALA A 14 21.31 7.39 -28.60
CA ALA A 14 19.86 7.48 -28.51
C ALA A 14 19.42 6.50 -27.40
N LEU A 15 18.99 7.02 -26.23
CA LEU A 15 18.22 6.24 -25.29
C LEU A 15 16.93 5.83 -26.03
N ALA A 16 16.89 4.57 -26.48
CA ALA A 16 15.69 4.00 -27.01
C ALA A 16 14.63 4.02 -25.90
N ALA A 17 13.60 4.86 -26.05
CA ALA A 17 12.44 4.79 -25.16
C ALA A 17 11.87 3.38 -25.24
N GLU A 18 11.70 2.70 -24.12
CA GLU A 18 11.01 1.40 -24.10
C GLU A 18 9.63 1.58 -24.76
N PRO A 19 9.23 0.67 -25.66
CA PRO A 19 7.95 0.77 -26.34
C PRO A 19 6.82 0.83 -25.31
N ALA A 20 5.90 1.78 -25.48
CA ALA A 20 4.74 1.91 -24.63
C ALA A 20 3.94 0.60 -24.66
N LEU A 21 3.57 0.08 -23.48
CA LEU A 21 2.78 -1.14 -23.36
C LEU A 21 1.44 -0.97 -24.06
N SER A 22 1.05 -1.93 -24.93
CA SER A 22 -0.24 -1.86 -25.60
C SER A 22 -1.40 -1.90 -24.60
N LYS A 23 -2.56 -1.36 -24.96
CA LYS A 23 -3.75 -1.41 -24.08
C LYS A 23 -4.13 -2.84 -23.73
N GLN A 24 -4.03 -3.75 -24.68
CA GLN A 24 -4.30 -5.17 -24.48
C GLN A 24 -3.34 -5.79 -23.45
N ASP A 25 -2.05 -5.47 -23.53
CA ASP A 25 -1.06 -5.97 -22.56
C ASP A 25 -1.26 -5.38 -21.16
N GLN A 26 -1.67 -4.09 -21.08
CA GLN A 26 -2.01 -3.45 -19.81
C GLN A 26 -3.21 -4.15 -19.15
N ASP A 27 -4.26 -4.44 -19.90
CA ASP A 27 -5.46 -5.10 -19.40
C ASP A 27 -5.16 -6.56 -18.99
N ALA A 28 -4.35 -7.28 -19.77
CA ALA A 28 -3.89 -8.62 -19.43
C ALA A 28 -3.04 -8.63 -18.16
N ALA A 29 -2.12 -7.67 -18.02
CA ALA A 29 -1.32 -7.51 -16.80
C ALA A 29 -2.20 -7.24 -15.58
N LEU A 30 -3.14 -6.29 -15.69
CA LEU A 30 -4.05 -5.95 -14.60
C LEU A 30 -4.92 -7.14 -14.18
N SER A 31 -5.43 -7.90 -15.14
CA SER A 31 -6.18 -9.14 -14.86
C SER A 31 -5.35 -10.14 -14.07
N ALA A 32 -4.12 -10.41 -14.52
CA ALA A 32 -3.21 -11.35 -13.85
C ALA A 32 -2.82 -10.89 -12.43
N ILE A 33 -2.62 -9.58 -12.24
CA ILE A 33 -2.37 -8.98 -10.91
C ILE A 33 -3.59 -9.17 -10.01
N GLY A 34 -4.80 -8.93 -10.53
CA GLY A 34 -6.04 -9.15 -9.79
C GLY A 34 -6.25 -10.61 -9.40
N ASP A 35 -5.94 -11.55 -10.29
CA ASP A 35 -5.98 -12.99 -9.99
C ASP A 35 -4.98 -13.35 -8.89
N TYR A 36 -3.76 -12.82 -8.98
CA TYR A 36 -2.76 -13.02 -7.93
C TYR A 36 -3.28 -12.49 -6.58
N ALA A 37 -3.77 -11.25 -6.55
CA ALA A 37 -4.24 -10.60 -5.32
C ALA A 37 -5.39 -11.38 -4.64
N ARG A 38 -6.36 -11.83 -5.42
CA ARG A 38 -7.48 -12.65 -4.91
C ARG A 38 -7.01 -14.00 -4.37
N ASN A 39 -6.08 -14.64 -5.06
CA ASN A 39 -5.53 -15.94 -4.66
C ASN A 39 -4.55 -15.85 -3.49
N TYR A 40 -3.88 -14.70 -3.32
CA TYR A 40 -2.90 -14.48 -2.27
C TYR A 40 -3.50 -14.70 -0.88
N VAL A 41 -4.61 -14.02 -0.57
CA VAL A 41 -5.26 -14.14 0.76
C VAL A 41 -5.80 -15.56 1.00
N ALA A 42 -6.28 -16.23 -0.05
CA ALA A 42 -6.73 -17.62 0.08
C ALA A 42 -5.59 -18.60 0.44
N LYS A 43 -4.35 -18.25 0.10
CA LYS A 43 -3.15 -19.08 0.32
C LYS A 43 -2.30 -18.61 1.50
N LEU A 44 -2.65 -17.49 2.14
CA LEU A 44 -1.92 -17.02 3.31
C LEU A 44 -1.96 -18.09 4.41
N PRO A 45 -0.79 -18.56 4.89
CA PRO A 45 -0.76 -19.47 6.03
C PRO A 45 -1.18 -18.73 7.30
N ASN A 46 -1.54 -19.46 8.34
CA ASN A 46 -1.64 -18.88 9.67
C ASN A 46 -0.27 -18.36 10.11
N TYR A 47 -0.22 -17.15 10.66
CA TYR A 47 1.02 -16.52 11.12
C TYR A 47 0.80 -15.65 12.36
N THR A 48 1.89 -15.32 13.03
CA THR A 48 1.95 -14.26 14.03
C THR A 48 3.03 -13.27 13.65
N ALA A 49 2.80 -11.99 13.91
CA ALA A 49 3.74 -10.91 13.64
C ALA A 49 3.71 -9.87 14.76
N THR A 50 4.76 -9.08 14.87
CA THR A 50 4.80 -7.89 15.71
C THR A 50 4.84 -6.67 14.81
N GLN A 51 3.93 -5.73 15.03
CA GLN A 51 3.86 -4.47 14.31
C GLN A 51 4.21 -3.33 15.27
N SER A 52 5.09 -2.42 14.83
CA SER A 52 5.36 -1.18 15.54
C SER A 52 4.81 -0.01 14.75
N THR A 53 3.82 0.67 15.30
CA THR A 53 3.14 1.80 14.66
C THR A 53 3.50 3.10 15.37
N ARG A 54 4.07 4.05 14.63
CA ARG A 54 4.33 5.40 15.13
C ARG A 54 3.22 6.36 14.71
N ARG A 55 2.38 6.74 15.65
CA ARG A 55 1.31 7.70 15.46
C ARG A 55 1.78 9.11 15.80
N LYS A 56 1.62 10.04 14.87
CA LYS A 56 1.85 11.47 15.10
C LYS A 56 0.50 12.20 15.02
N LEU A 57 0.09 12.83 16.11
CA LEU A 57 -1.05 13.72 16.13
C LEU A 57 -0.54 15.13 15.83
N LYS A 58 -1.09 15.74 14.78
CA LYS A 58 -0.89 17.19 14.51
C LYS A 58 -2.08 17.95 15.10
N PRO A 59 -1.87 19.04 15.82
CA PRO A 59 -2.99 19.88 16.24
C PRO A 59 -3.69 20.41 14.99
N LEU A 60 -4.98 20.16 14.88
CA LEU A 60 -5.81 20.82 13.88
C LEU A 60 -6.05 22.26 14.41
N GLY A 61 -5.39 23.23 13.78
CA GLY A 61 -5.56 24.64 14.12
C GLY A 61 -6.89 25.20 13.62
N LEU A 62 -8.00 24.79 14.20
CA LEU A 62 -9.27 25.47 14.07
C LEU A 62 -9.36 26.52 15.19
N ARG A 63 -9.48 27.79 14.80
CA ARG A 63 -9.70 28.90 15.74
C ARG A 63 -10.86 28.55 16.68
N GLY A 64 -10.56 28.38 17.98
CA GLY A 64 -11.56 28.23 19.03
C GLY A 64 -11.83 26.81 19.53
N MET A 65 -11.17 25.77 19.02
CA MET A 65 -11.26 24.41 19.58
C MET A 65 -10.03 24.05 20.40
N ALA A 66 -10.25 23.31 21.50
CA ALA A 66 -9.19 22.82 22.36
C ALA A 66 -8.10 22.12 21.52
N THR A 67 -6.87 22.56 21.67
CA THR A 67 -5.71 21.97 21.03
C THR A 67 -5.58 20.52 21.51
N VAL A 68 -5.82 19.57 20.63
CA VAL A 68 -5.36 18.20 20.85
C VAL A 68 -3.84 18.28 20.98
N ASN A 69 -3.28 17.90 22.11
CA ASN A 69 -1.85 17.96 22.33
C ASN A 69 -1.12 17.21 21.23
N ALA A 70 -0.25 17.92 20.50
CA ALA A 70 0.62 17.29 19.52
C ALA A 70 1.48 16.27 20.26
N GLY A 71 1.41 15.01 19.81
CA GLY A 71 2.17 13.96 20.46
C GLY A 71 2.56 12.87 19.46
N THR A 72 3.62 12.15 19.79
CA THR A 72 3.98 10.91 19.11
C THR A 72 3.69 9.76 20.06
N THR A 73 2.92 8.78 19.60
CA THR A 73 2.67 7.54 20.33
C THR A 73 3.24 6.39 19.51
N ILE A 74 3.97 5.49 20.16
CA ILE A 74 4.45 4.25 19.55
C ILE A 74 3.59 3.12 20.13
N LEU A 75 2.90 2.40 19.25
CA LEU A 75 2.14 1.20 19.61
C LEU A 75 2.93 -0.02 19.16
N GLU A 76 3.00 -1.04 19.98
CA GLU A 76 3.48 -2.36 19.62
C GLU A 76 2.31 -3.33 19.67
N ASP A 77 1.96 -3.87 18.52
CA ASP A 77 0.84 -4.79 18.37
C ASP A 77 1.34 -6.19 18.04
N GLN A 78 0.79 -7.17 18.72
CA GLN A 78 0.87 -8.57 18.31
C GLN A 78 -0.28 -8.85 17.35
N ILE A 79 0.06 -9.26 16.15
CA ILE A 79 -0.89 -9.63 15.11
C ILE A 79 -0.93 -11.14 15.02
N SER A 80 -2.13 -11.69 15.00
CA SER A 80 -2.37 -13.11 14.74
C SER A 80 -3.31 -13.24 13.56
N TYR A 81 -2.89 -13.98 12.54
CA TYR A 81 -3.74 -14.34 11.41
C TYR A 81 -4.05 -15.83 11.48
N VAL A 82 -5.30 -16.15 11.80
CA VAL A 82 -5.78 -17.52 11.99
C VAL A 82 -7.14 -17.65 11.31
N ASP A 83 -7.33 -18.70 10.55
CA ASP A 83 -8.58 -18.99 9.83
C ASP A 83 -9.11 -17.79 9.02
N ARG A 84 -8.21 -17.10 8.31
CA ARG A 84 -8.48 -15.91 7.49
C ARG A 84 -8.98 -14.69 8.30
N ARG A 85 -8.70 -14.67 9.59
CA ARG A 85 -9.03 -13.55 10.48
C ARG A 85 -7.76 -12.95 11.06
N GLU A 86 -7.64 -11.65 10.92
CA GLU A 86 -6.57 -10.87 11.51
C GLU A 86 -7.05 -10.30 12.84
N VAL A 87 -6.33 -10.61 13.91
CA VAL A 87 -6.60 -10.13 15.27
C VAL A 87 -5.39 -9.34 15.72
N HIS A 88 -5.62 -8.11 16.15
CA HIS A 88 -4.62 -7.23 16.73
C HIS A 88 -4.77 -7.15 18.24
N LYS A 89 -3.63 -7.15 18.94
CA LYS A 89 -3.56 -7.03 20.39
C LYS A 89 -2.41 -6.09 20.71
N THR A 90 -2.70 -4.88 21.18
CA THR A 90 -1.68 -3.93 21.60
C THR A 90 -1.03 -4.41 22.88
N VAL A 91 0.25 -4.69 22.83
CA VAL A 91 1.02 -5.27 23.94
C VAL A 91 1.93 -4.26 24.64
N ALA A 92 2.26 -3.13 23.95
CA ALA A 92 3.01 -2.04 24.58
C ALA A 92 2.64 -0.68 23.97
N ILE A 93 2.77 0.38 24.79
CA ILE A 93 2.60 1.77 24.38
C ILE A 93 3.81 2.57 24.84
N ASN A 94 4.48 3.24 23.92
CA ASN A 94 5.71 4.02 24.18
C ASN A 94 6.79 3.20 24.92
N GLY A 95 6.94 1.93 24.52
CA GLY A 95 7.90 1.00 25.14
C GLY A 95 7.46 0.44 26.50
N LYS A 96 6.31 0.86 27.05
CA LYS A 96 5.77 0.32 28.30
C LYS A 96 4.83 -0.83 28.00
N LYS A 97 5.16 -2.03 28.46
CA LYS A 97 4.31 -3.21 28.33
C LYS A 97 2.99 -3.03 29.07
N LEU A 98 1.90 -3.46 28.45
CA LEU A 98 0.58 -3.50 29.06
C LEU A 98 0.36 -4.81 29.80
N ALA A 99 -0.36 -4.74 30.93
CA ALA A 99 -0.85 -5.93 31.59
C ALA A 99 -1.85 -6.68 30.69
N GLU A 100 -1.98 -7.97 30.84
CA GLU A 100 -2.77 -8.80 29.90
C GLU A 100 -4.23 -8.34 29.77
N GLN A 101 -4.85 -7.95 30.87
CA GLN A 101 -6.22 -7.43 30.91
C GLN A 101 -6.39 -6.08 30.18
N ASP A 102 -5.30 -5.34 29.98
CA ASP A 102 -5.29 -4.02 29.33
C ASP A 102 -4.93 -4.09 27.85
N GLN A 103 -4.54 -5.28 27.37
CA GLN A 103 -4.14 -5.51 25.99
C GLN A 103 -5.36 -5.57 25.08
N LYS A 104 -5.81 -4.41 24.63
CA LYS A 104 -6.93 -4.26 23.66
C LYS A 104 -6.38 -3.87 22.31
N ASP A 105 -7.20 -4.04 21.29
CA ASP A 105 -6.89 -3.55 19.96
C ASP A 105 -6.96 -2.01 19.95
N ALA A 106 -5.79 -1.38 19.90
CA ALA A 106 -5.65 0.07 19.75
C ALA A 106 -5.09 0.45 18.38
N SER A 107 -5.00 -0.51 17.45
CA SER A 107 -4.48 -0.29 16.11
C SER A 107 -5.43 0.61 15.30
N PHE A 108 -4.84 1.44 14.43
CA PHE A 108 -5.58 2.36 13.56
C PHE A 108 -5.90 1.78 12.20
N SER A 109 -5.21 0.74 11.85
CA SER A 109 -5.15 0.19 10.51
C SER A 109 -5.13 -1.32 10.61
N LYS A 110 -5.91 -1.95 9.76
CA LYS A 110 -6.00 -3.41 9.65
C LYS A 110 -6.00 -3.80 8.19
N GLY A 111 -5.53 -5.01 7.92
CA GLY A 111 -5.54 -5.56 6.57
C GLY A 111 -4.30 -5.23 5.74
N GLU A 112 -3.24 -4.67 6.34
CA GLU A 112 -1.98 -4.39 5.66
C GLU A 112 -1.33 -5.66 5.09
N PHE A 113 -1.59 -6.81 5.69
CA PHE A 113 -1.01 -8.10 5.30
C PHE A 113 -1.82 -8.87 4.26
N GLY A 114 -2.66 -8.19 3.50
CA GLY A 114 -3.39 -8.80 2.37
C GLY A 114 -4.85 -8.38 2.25
N GLY A 115 -5.51 -7.97 3.34
CA GLY A 115 -6.90 -7.56 3.32
C GLY A 115 -7.17 -6.40 2.36
N LEU A 116 -6.33 -5.37 2.39
CA LEU A 116 -6.47 -4.22 1.50
C LEU A 116 -6.24 -4.59 0.03
N ILE A 117 -5.21 -5.41 -0.25
CA ILE A 117 -4.88 -5.83 -1.61
C ILE A 117 -6.02 -6.66 -2.19
N SER A 118 -6.55 -7.64 -1.43
CA SER A 118 -7.67 -8.46 -1.91
C SER A 118 -8.92 -7.63 -2.14
N THR A 119 -9.25 -6.72 -1.22
CA THR A 119 -10.41 -5.84 -1.33
C THR A 119 -10.33 -4.96 -2.56
N LEU A 120 -9.15 -4.40 -2.86
CA LEU A 120 -8.94 -3.52 -4.01
C LEU A 120 -9.32 -4.18 -5.35
N PHE A 121 -9.06 -5.49 -5.48
CA PHE A 121 -9.32 -6.25 -6.72
C PHE A 121 -10.64 -7.02 -6.70
N LEU A 122 -11.50 -6.83 -5.70
CA LEU A 122 -12.85 -7.38 -5.73
C LEU A 122 -13.74 -6.58 -6.71
N PRO A 123 -14.60 -7.24 -7.50
CA PRO A 123 -15.56 -6.56 -8.38
C PRO A 123 -16.44 -5.56 -7.61
N GLU A 124 -16.81 -5.90 -6.38
CA GLU A 124 -17.64 -5.10 -5.50
C GLU A 124 -16.97 -3.77 -5.11
N ALA A 125 -15.65 -3.74 -5.06
CA ALA A 125 -14.89 -2.52 -4.75
C ALA A 125 -15.00 -1.46 -5.86
N ARG A 126 -15.41 -1.85 -7.07
CA ARG A 126 -15.54 -0.95 -8.23
C ARG A 126 -14.30 -0.11 -8.47
N GLY A 127 -13.13 -0.69 -8.18
CA GLY A 127 -11.84 -0.03 -8.38
C GLY A 127 -11.62 0.31 -9.85
N LYS A 128 -11.26 1.57 -10.11
CA LYS A 128 -10.82 2.02 -11.42
C LYS A 128 -9.30 1.99 -11.44
N PHE A 129 -8.72 1.38 -12.47
CA PHE A 129 -7.29 1.26 -12.64
C PHE A 129 -6.85 1.91 -13.94
N GLU A 130 -5.74 2.62 -13.88
CA GLU A 130 -5.10 3.25 -15.02
C GLU A 130 -3.62 2.89 -15.01
N PHE A 131 -3.12 2.36 -16.13
CA PHE A 131 -1.68 2.11 -16.27
C PHE A 131 -0.94 3.44 -16.26
N ASP A 132 0.07 3.56 -15.41
CA ASP A 132 0.89 4.76 -15.30
C ASP A 132 2.21 4.58 -16.07
N ARG A 133 3.01 3.58 -15.69
CA ARG A 133 4.31 3.32 -16.29
C ARG A 133 4.88 1.95 -15.92
N ILE A 134 6.00 1.60 -16.54
CA ILE A 134 6.92 0.60 -16.02
C ILE A 134 7.96 1.31 -15.15
N ALA A 135 8.26 0.77 -13.97
CA ALA A 135 9.28 1.28 -13.07
C ALA A 135 10.27 0.16 -12.71
N SER A 136 11.45 0.55 -12.23
CA SER A 136 12.41 -0.38 -11.64
C SER A 136 12.40 -0.20 -10.12
N PHE A 137 12.24 -1.30 -9.38
CA PHE A 137 12.31 -1.31 -7.93
C PHE A 137 13.19 -2.49 -7.48
N ASN A 138 14.26 -2.21 -6.76
CA ASN A 138 15.24 -3.19 -6.32
C ASN A 138 15.75 -4.12 -7.46
N GLY A 139 15.99 -3.55 -8.65
CA GLY A 139 16.46 -4.28 -9.82
C GLY A 139 15.39 -5.09 -10.57
N ARG A 140 14.14 -5.09 -10.12
CA ARG A 140 13.01 -5.76 -10.78
C ARG A 140 12.14 -4.77 -11.53
N LYS A 141 11.64 -5.17 -12.70
CA LYS A 141 10.67 -4.36 -13.45
C LYS A 141 9.28 -4.54 -12.87
N MET A 142 8.59 -3.41 -12.66
CA MET A 142 7.26 -3.36 -12.06
C MET A 142 6.27 -2.70 -13.01
N TYR A 143 5.08 -3.28 -13.15
CA TYR A 143 3.92 -2.52 -13.60
C TYR A 143 3.50 -1.53 -12.52
N VAL A 144 3.20 -0.31 -12.91
CA VAL A 144 2.67 0.71 -12.01
C VAL A 144 1.29 1.10 -12.49
N PHE A 145 0.27 0.87 -11.65
CA PHE A 145 -1.11 1.27 -11.91
C PHE A 145 -1.57 2.25 -10.85
N ARG A 146 -2.18 3.35 -11.27
CA ARG A 146 -2.97 4.20 -10.38
C ARG A 146 -4.34 3.57 -10.19
N PHE A 147 -4.89 3.71 -9.00
CA PHE A 147 -6.24 3.24 -8.73
C PHE A 147 -7.07 4.27 -7.95
N GLU A 148 -8.38 4.20 -8.13
CA GLU A 148 -9.39 4.91 -7.37
C GLU A 148 -10.51 3.95 -7.00
N VAL A 149 -10.87 3.93 -5.70
CA VAL A 149 -12.01 3.18 -5.18
C VAL A 149 -13.01 4.18 -4.63
N PRO A 150 -14.27 4.18 -5.13
CA PRO A 150 -15.29 5.09 -4.65
C PRO A 150 -15.71 4.75 -3.23
N GLN A 151 -16.43 5.66 -2.58
CA GLN A 151 -17.07 5.39 -1.30
C GLN A 151 -18.16 4.31 -1.49
N LEU A 152 -18.04 3.24 -0.72
CA LEU A 152 -18.95 2.09 -0.75
C LEU A 152 -19.42 1.78 0.67
N PRO A 153 -20.54 1.06 0.84
CA PRO A 153 -20.99 0.60 2.15
C PRO A 153 -20.01 -0.35 2.86
N TYR A 154 -19.05 -0.89 2.13
CA TYR A 154 -18.00 -1.77 2.61
C TYR A 154 -16.68 -1.41 1.89
N GLY A 155 -15.55 -1.64 2.52
CA GLY A 155 -14.24 -1.31 1.97
C GLY A 155 -13.35 -0.67 3.05
N TYR A 156 -12.68 0.42 2.70
CA TYR A 156 -11.80 1.09 3.64
C TYR A 156 -12.61 2.03 4.55
N GLY A 157 -12.59 1.75 5.85
CA GLY A 157 -13.30 2.52 6.85
C GLY A 157 -12.35 3.21 7.83
N LEU A 158 -12.70 4.43 8.21
CA LEU A 158 -12.09 5.15 9.33
C LEU A 158 -12.95 4.96 10.57
N LEU A 159 -12.32 4.58 11.67
CA LEU A 159 -12.99 4.45 12.95
C LEU A 159 -12.92 5.78 13.71
N GLU A 160 -14.08 6.37 14.02
CA GLU A 160 -14.22 7.56 14.82
C GLU A 160 -15.13 7.27 16.02
N GLY A 161 -14.54 7.10 17.20
CA GLY A 161 -15.27 6.63 18.38
C GLY A 161 -15.87 5.23 18.13
N ASN A 162 -17.19 5.12 18.19
CA ASN A 162 -17.94 3.88 17.92
C ASN A 162 -18.52 3.82 16.50
N HIS A 163 -18.17 4.79 15.64
CA HIS A 163 -18.69 4.86 14.29
C HIS A 163 -17.61 4.52 13.27
N THR A 164 -17.97 3.72 12.27
CA THR A 164 -17.12 3.46 11.11
C THR A 164 -17.61 4.33 9.95
N ILE A 165 -16.74 5.20 9.46
CA ILE A 165 -16.99 6.05 8.30
C ILE A 165 -16.29 5.44 7.11
N MET A 166 -17.06 4.96 6.13
CA MET A 166 -16.51 4.44 4.89
C MET A 166 -16.02 5.60 4.02
N VAL A 167 -14.80 5.49 3.52
CA VAL A 167 -14.17 6.56 2.76
C VAL A 167 -13.70 6.08 1.38
N PRO A 168 -13.76 6.94 0.34
CA PRO A 168 -13.11 6.66 -0.92
C PRO A 168 -11.60 6.70 -0.72
N PHE A 169 -10.86 5.92 -1.48
CA PHE A 169 -9.41 5.94 -1.41
C PHE A 169 -8.79 5.75 -2.79
N ARG A 170 -7.59 6.25 -2.93
CA ARG A 170 -6.80 6.17 -4.16
C ARG A 170 -5.35 5.94 -3.85
N GLY A 171 -4.63 5.40 -4.81
CA GLY A 171 -3.21 5.12 -4.62
C GLY A 171 -2.55 4.57 -5.86
N THR A 172 -1.43 3.92 -5.63
CA THR A 172 -0.63 3.30 -6.68
C THR A 172 -0.31 1.86 -6.29
N VAL A 173 -0.50 0.96 -7.23
CA VAL A 173 -0.11 -0.45 -7.12
C VAL A 173 1.17 -0.64 -7.91
N PHE A 174 2.17 -1.24 -7.27
CA PHE A 174 3.37 -1.75 -7.92
C PHE A 174 3.26 -3.27 -7.98
N ALA A 175 3.34 -3.84 -9.18
CA ALA A 175 3.28 -5.28 -9.35
C ALA A 175 4.45 -5.76 -10.18
N ASP A 176 5.14 -6.76 -9.71
CA ASP A 176 6.26 -7.37 -10.42
C ASP A 176 5.83 -7.90 -11.79
N MET A 177 6.58 -7.56 -12.84
CA MET A 177 6.21 -7.92 -14.21
C MET A 177 6.28 -9.43 -14.47
N GLU A 178 7.13 -10.15 -13.76
CA GLU A 178 7.31 -11.59 -13.93
C GLU A 178 6.31 -12.37 -13.07
N THR A 179 6.29 -12.11 -11.77
CA THR A 179 5.52 -12.91 -10.80
C THR A 179 4.12 -12.38 -10.53
N LYS A 180 3.79 -11.16 -10.96
CA LYS A 180 2.53 -10.43 -10.67
C LYS A 180 2.30 -10.16 -9.17
N THR A 181 3.32 -10.36 -8.34
CA THR A 181 3.25 -10.02 -6.90
C THR A 181 3.15 -8.52 -6.71
N VAL A 182 2.32 -8.09 -5.76
CA VAL A 182 2.08 -6.70 -5.39
C VAL A 182 2.91 -6.33 -4.17
#